data_ec31979977bc7ab25f7c752ed08f276f
#
_entry.id   ec31979977bc7ab25f7c752ed08f276f
#
_cell.length_a   1.000
_cell.length_b   1.000
_cell.length_c   1.000
_cell.angle_alpha   90.00
_cell.angle_beta   90.00
_cell.angle_gamma   90.00
#
_symmetry.space_group_name_H-M   'P 1'
#
loop_
_entity.id
_entity.type
_entity.pdbx_description
1 polymer ?
#
loop_
_entity_poly.entity_id
_entity_poly.type
_entity_poly.pdbx_seq_one_letter_code
_entity_poly.pdbx_strand_id
1 'polypeptide(L)'
;MNKTAHQVISEIALYGPSEKESKLEYESSDYLCLACSLTPYGTVNSEVASVEFATGKVSPSDNQIEIVLGTVTSDAVSFNITTTNSDPYAVFMKPSSNFKGKRDEEIIAYFKDQIARSRLERGETQGSYTQLDSSTEYSIFAFGYKGQSVTTGLFRKDFTTETDIAKITFSINVDMSWGFHNIHIIPNPITALYYYEIVTEETTVKESLQIIDEIAKQKISSGWCRDLSLIHI
;
A
#
# COMPACT_ATOMS: atom_id res chain seq x y z
N MET A 1 7.54 2.30 40.20
CA MET A 1 7.62 1.39 41.36
C MET A 1 7.29 -0.01 40.89
N ASN A 2 8.18 -0.98 41.12
CA ASN A 2 7.87 -2.37 40.79
C ASN A 2 6.94 -2.93 41.90
N LYS A 3 5.76 -3.43 41.48
CA LYS A 3 4.83 -4.12 42.40
C LYS A 3 5.38 -5.49 42.79
N THR A 4 5.14 -5.91 44.01
CA THR A 4 5.41 -7.28 44.44
C THR A 4 4.38 -8.25 43.86
N ALA A 5 4.70 -9.54 43.76
CA ALA A 5 3.76 -10.56 43.28
C ALA A 5 2.43 -10.54 44.08
N HIS A 6 2.51 -10.38 45.39
CA HIS A 6 1.32 -10.29 46.25
C HIS A 6 0.44 -9.06 45.91
N GLN A 7 1.04 -7.89 45.62
CA GLN A 7 0.28 -6.72 45.19
C GLN A 7 -0.41 -6.92 43.85
N VAL A 8 0.27 -7.53 42.89
CA VAL A 8 -0.32 -7.85 41.59
C VAL A 8 -1.48 -8.82 41.74
N ILE A 9 -1.29 -9.90 42.49
CA ILE A 9 -2.35 -10.93 42.71
C ILE A 9 -3.56 -10.34 43.41
N SER A 10 -3.37 -9.48 44.42
CA SER A 10 -4.50 -8.83 45.13
C SER A 10 -5.32 -7.90 44.25
N GLU A 11 -4.75 -7.37 43.14
CA GLU A 11 -5.44 -6.52 42.21
C GLU A 11 -6.24 -7.31 41.14
N ILE A 12 -5.79 -8.50 40.77
CA ILE A 12 -6.39 -9.29 39.68
C ILE A 12 -7.26 -10.46 40.16
N ALA A 13 -7.04 -10.95 41.38
CA ALA A 13 -7.79 -12.09 41.91
C ALA A 13 -9.24 -11.70 42.25
N LEU A 14 -10.15 -12.59 41.90
CA LEU A 14 -11.57 -12.50 42.23
C LEU A 14 -11.88 -13.41 43.40
N TYR A 15 -12.82 -13.01 44.24
CA TYR A 15 -13.26 -13.76 45.40
C TYR A 15 -14.77 -14.03 45.33
N GLY A 16 -15.15 -15.30 45.51
CA GLY A 16 -16.56 -15.71 45.44
C GLY A 16 -17.13 -15.74 44.02
N PRO A 17 -18.45 -15.87 43.89
CA PRO A 17 -19.11 -15.83 42.59
C PRO A 17 -18.92 -14.45 41.93
N SER A 18 -18.58 -14.46 40.66
CA SER A 18 -18.43 -13.23 39.89
C SER A 18 -19.13 -13.34 38.53
N GLU A 19 -19.75 -12.27 38.13
CA GLU A 19 -20.34 -12.10 36.81
C GLU A 19 -19.67 -10.90 36.13
N LYS A 20 -19.19 -11.08 34.91
CA LYS A 20 -18.52 -10.04 34.16
C LYS A 20 -18.94 -10.10 32.69
N GLU A 21 -19.48 -9.01 32.22
CA GLU A 21 -19.70 -8.80 30.81
C GLU A 21 -18.38 -8.36 30.15
N SER A 22 -17.97 -9.04 29.10
CA SER A 22 -16.77 -8.72 28.34
C SER A 22 -17.10 -8.63 26.87
N LYS A 23 -16.73 -7.50 26.24
CA LYS A 23 -16.80 -7.35 24.80
C LYS A 23 -15.60 -8.05 24.20
N LEU A 24 -15.83 -9.12 23.45
CA LEU A 24 -14.79 -9.84 22.74
C LEU A 24 -14.47 -9.14 21.42
N GLU A 25 -13.19 -9.09 21.08
CA GLU A 25 -12.70 -8.34 19.91
C GLU A 25 -12.97 -9.05 18.59
N TYR A 26 -13.09 -10.38 18.62
CA TYR A 26 -13.16 -11.18 17.40
C TYR A 26 -14.51 -11.89 17.28
N GLU A 27 -15.15 -11.70 16.14
CA GLU A 27 -16.35 -12.45 15.74
C GLU A 27 -15.92 -13.74 15.01
N SER A 28 -16.78 -14.76 14.96
CA SER A 28 -16.49 -16.06 14.35
C SER A 28 -15.22 -16.74 14.88
N SER A 29 -14.90 -16.51 16.12
CA SER A 29 -13.68 -17.02 16.76
C SER A 29 -14.03 -17.94 17.92
N ASP A 30 -13.24 -19.00 18.07
CA ASP A 30 -13.31 -19.88 19.21
C ASP A 30 -12.52 -19.30 20.38
N TYR A 31 -13.11 -19.34 21.55
CA TYR A 31 -12.53 -18.84 22.79
C TYR A 31 -12.50 -19.92 23.84
N LEU A 32 -11.52 -19.82 24.70
CA LEU A 32 -11.39 -20.68 25.88
C LEU A 32 -11.37 -19.78 27.14
N CYS A 33 -12.39 -19.91 27.98
CA CYS A 33 -12.37 -19.29 29.29
C CYS A 33 -11.69 -20.25 30.29
N LEU A 34 -10.69 -19.75 31.01
CA LEU A 34 -9.91 -20.49 31.97
C LEU A 34 -10.09 -19.91 33.36
N ALA A 35 -10.23 -20.77 34.37
CA ALA A 35 -10.25 -20.39 35.77
C ALA A 35 -9.39 -21.33 36.60
N CYS A 36 -8.61 -20.77 37.51
CA CYS A 36 -7.83 -21.54 38.49
C CYS A 36 -7.73 -20.78 39.81
N SER A 37 -7.47 -21.47 40.88
CA SER A 37 -7.15 -20.88 42.18
C SER A 37 -5.66 -20.54 42.25
N LEU A 38 -5.36 -19.42 42.90
CA LEU A 38 -4.00 -18.93 43.11
C LEU A 38 -3.68 -18.80 44.61
N THR A 39 -2.46 -19.12 44.96
CA THR A 39 -1.91 -18.72 46.28
C THR A 39 -1.68 -17.20 46.30
N PRO A 40 -1.52 -16.56 47.47
CA PRO A 40 -1.16 -15.15 47.58
C PRO A 40 0.16 -14.77 46.88
N TYR A 41 0.96 -15.74 46.52
CA TYR A 41 2.25 -15.56 45.81
C TYR A 41 2.15 -15.85 44.30
N GLY A 42 0.93 -16.10 43.77
CA GLY A 42 0.70 -16.30 42.33
C GLY A 42 0.94 -17.69 41.81
N THR A 43 1.10 -18.69 42.70
CA THR A 43 1.24 -20.08 42.30
C THR A 43 -0.16 -20.69 42.13
N VAL A 44 -0.39 -21.39 40.99
CA VAL A 44 -1.62 -22.14 40.76
C VAL A 44 -1.69 -23.30 41.77
N ASN A 45 -2.80 -23.43 42.51
CA ASN A 45 -3.02 -24.44 43.54
C ASN A 45 -4.33 -25.22 43.39
N SER A 46 -4.93 -25.16 42.21
CA SER A 46 -6.06 -26.02 41.81
C SER A 46 -5.87 -26.57 40.41
N GLU A 47 -6.73 -27.51 40.03
CA GLU A 47 -6.91 -27.82 38.63
C GLU A 47 -7.44 -26.58 37.85
N VAL A 48 -7.13 -26.50 36.57
CA VAL A 48 -7.64 -25.43 35.70
C VAL A 48 -8.99 -25.87 35.14
N ALA A 49 -10.04 -25.17 35.52
CA ALA A 49 -11.33 -25.32 34.87
C ALA A 49 -11.34 -24.56 33.55
N SER A 50 -11.95 -25.14 32.53
CA SER A 50 -12.06 -24.53 31.21
C SER A 50 -13.44 -24.70 30.60
N VAL A 51 -13.89 -23.70 29.87
CA VAL A 51 -15.11 -23.73 29.04
C VAL A 51 -14.79 -23.16 27.67
N GLU A 52 -15.09 -23.95 26.65
CA GLU A 52 -15.00 -23.51 25.25
C GLU A 52 -16.31 -22.85 24.81
N PHE A 53 -16.21 -21.78 24.07
CA PHE A 53 -17.35 -21.12 23.44
C PHE A 53 -16.91 -20.40 22.19
N ALA A 54 -17.84 -20.16 21.25
CA ALA A 54 -17.57 -19.45 20.02
C ALA A 54 -18.41 -18.16 19.95
N THR A 55 -17.83 -17.13 19.38
CA THR A 55 -18.57 -15.92 19.03
C THR A 55 -19.36 -16.14 17.74
N GLY A 56 -20.45 -15.37 17.56
CA GLY A 56 -21.31 -15.47 16.39
C GLY A 56 -20.57 -15.26 15.08
N LYS A 57 -21.08 -15.84 13.99
CA LYS A 57 -20.52 -15.63 12.64
C LYS A 57 -20.70 -14.18 12.21
N VAL A 58 -19.67 -13.62 11.58
CA VAL A 58 -19.75 -12.31 10.93
C VAL A 58 -20.69 -12.41 9.73
N SER A 59 -21.67 -11.53 9.67
CA SER A 59 -22.49 -11.38 8.49
C SER A 59 -21.75 -10.61 7.39
N PRO A 60 -21.91 -11.00 6.12
CA PRO A 60 -21.43 -10.16 5.02
C PRO A 60 -21.99 -8.75 5.15
N SER A 61 -21.20 -7.75 4.78
CA SER A 61 -21.60 -6.35 4.70
C SER A 61 -22.00 -6.01 3.27
N ASP A 62 -23.02 -5.20 3.11
CA ASP A 62 -23.45 -4.59 1.84
C ASP A 62 -22.71 -3.28 1.55
N ASN A 63 -21.70 -2.94 2.37
CA ASN A 63 -20.91 -1.72 2.21
C ASN A 63 -20.25 -1.68 0.83
N GLN A 64 -20.58 -0.65 0.05
CA GLN A 64 -19.90 -0.33 -1.20
C GLN A 64 -18.81 0.69 -0.88
N ILE A 65 -17.59 0.40 -1.28
CA ILE A 65 -16.42 1.23 -1.02
C ILE A 65 -15.93 1.77 -2.36
N GLU A 66 -15.93 3.08 -2.53
CA GLU A 66 -15.41 3.74 -3.71
C GLU A 66 -14.12 4.49 -3.36
N ILE A 67 -13.06 4.26 -4.15
CA ILE A 67 -11.77 4.92 -4.00
C ILE A 67 -11.64 5.98 -5.10
N VAL A 68 -11.63 7.24 -4.70
CA VAL A 68 -11.51 8.38 -5.60
C VAL A 68 -10.10 8.98 -5.44
N LEU A 69 -9.35 9.01 -6.53
CA LEU A 69 -8.01 9.64 -6.53
C LEU A 69 -8.14 11.15 -6.50
N GLY A 70 -7.33 11.80 -5.69
CA GLY A 70 -7.08 13.22 -5.71
C GLY A 70 -5.84 13.56 -6.56
N THR A 71 -4.92 14.33 -5.99
CA THR A 71 -3.67 14.70 -6.66
C THR A 71 -2.70 13.51 -6.68
N VAL A 72 -2.15 13.22 -7.86
CA VAL A 72 -1.05 12.27 -8.05
C VAL A 72 0.18 13.09 -8.48
N THR A 73 1.32 12.86 -7.85
CA THR A 73 2.62 13.45 -8.19
C THR A 73 3.64 12.36 -8.51
N SER A 74 4.89 12.73 -8.71
CA SER A 74 5.97 11.76 -8.95
C SER A 74 6.30 10.89 -7.73
N ASP A 75 5.93 11.32 -6.52
CA ASP A 75 6.31 10.66 -5.27
C ASP A 75 5.16 10.54 -4.25
N ALA A 76 3.95 10.99 -4.62
CA ALA A 76 2.81 10.96 -3.71
C ALA A 76 1.47 10.80 -4.44
N VAL A 77 0.47 10.32 -3.70
CA VAL A 77 -0.94 10.29 -4.10
C VAL A 77 -1.82 10.68 -2.93
N SER A 78 -2.84 11.49 -3.17
CA SER A 78 -3.95 11.70 -2.26
C SER A 78 -5.18 10.95 -2.76
N PHE A 79 -6.04 10.52 -1.86
CA PHE A 79 -7.28 9.82 -2.20
C PHE A 79 -8.36 10.04 -1.15
N ASN A 80 -9.60 9.90 -1.59
CA ASN A 80 -10.77 9.86 -0.74
C ASN A 80 -11.45 8.51 -0.89
N ILE A 81 -11.99 8.00 0.20
CA ILE A 81 -12.82 6.80 0.20
C ILE A 81 -14.22 7.21 0.65
N THR A 82 -15.22 6.85 -0.14
CA THR A 82 -16.63 6.97 0.20
C THR A 82 -17.23 5.59 0.43
N THR A 83 -18.18 5.49 1.34
CA THR A 83 -18.80 4.23 1.74
C THR A 83 -20.30 4.39 1.89
N THR A 84 -21.07 3.33 1.65
CA THR A 84 -22.54 3.35 1.79
C THR A 84 -23.00 3.17 3.23
N ASN A 85 -22.15 2.65 4.10
CA ASN A 85 -22.42 2.52 5.54
C ASN A 85 -21.11 2.68 6.36
N SER A 86 -21.18 2.55 7.68
CA SER A 86 -20.04 2.72 8.60
C SER A 86 -19.42 1.41 9.06
N ASP A 87 -19.62 0.31 8.34
CA ASP A 87 -18.94 -0.93 8.63
C ASP A 87 -17.43 -0.78 8.45
N PRO A 88 -16.61 -1.45 9.28
CA PRO A 88 -15.17 -1.30 9.24
C PRO A 88 -14.57 -1.91 7.98
N TYR A 89 -13.55 -1.24 7.44
CA TYR A 89 -12.79 -1.70 6.29
C TYR A 89 -11.29 -1.44 6.45
N ALA A 90 -10.49 -2.23 5.75
CA ALA A 90 -9.05 -2.06 5.67
C ALA A 90 -8.66 -1.40 4.35
N VAL A 91 -7.60 -0.59 4.37
CA VAL A 91 -7.04 0.08 3.17
C VAL A 91 -5.56 -0.23 3.08
N PHE A 92 -5.11 -0.59 1.88
CA PHE A 92 -3.71 -0.88 1.58
C PHE A 92 -3.32 -0.29 0.23
N MET A 93 -2.04 0.00 0.07
CA MET A 93 -1.47 0.35 -1.22
C MET A 93 -0.17 -0.41 -1.45
N LYS A 94 0.05 -0.85 -2.68
CA LYS A 94 1.27 -1.53 -3.14
C LYS A 94 1.49 -1.30 -4.63
N PRO A 95 2.73 -1.52 -5.15
CA PRO A 95 2.96 -1.59 -6.59
C PRO A 95 2.06 -2.63 -7.25
N SER A 96 1.41 -2.26 -8.35
CA SER A 96 0.46 -3.13 -9.08
C SER A 96 1.11 -4.39 -9.59
N SER A 97 2.41 -4.34 -9.89
CA SER A 97 3.21 -5.48 -10.34
C SER A 97 3.17 -6.68 -9.39
N ASN A 98 3.02 -6.43 -8.08
CA ASN A 98 2.96 -7.48 -7.05
C ASN A 98 1.71 -8.37 -7.15
N PHE A 99 0.68 -7.88 -7.86
CA PHE A 99 -0.63 -8.52 -7.93
C PHE A 99 -1.08 -8.83 -9.36
N LYS A 100 -0.16 -8.74 -10.32
CA LYS A 100 -0.46 -9.05 -11.71
C LYS A 100 -0.90 -10.53 -11.85
N GLY A 101 -2.11 -10.74 -12.39
CA GLY A 101 -2.69 -12.07 -12.60
C GLY A 101 -3.23 -12.76 -11.35
N LYS A 102 -3.20 -12.10 -10.17
CA LYS A 102 -3.81 -12.63 -8.95
C LYS A 102 -5.32 -12.34 -8.91
N ARG A 103 -6.07 -13.28 -8.33
CA ARG A 103 -7.51 -13.12 -8.07
C ARG A 103 -7.73 -12.33 -6.79
N ASP A 104 -8.91 -11.76 -6.63
CA ASP A 104 -9.27 -10.92 -5.47
C ASP A 104 -9.07 -11.65 -4.13
N GLU A 105 -9.41 -12.95 -4.07
CA GLU A 105 -9.25 -13.75 -2.86
C GLU A 105 -7.76 -13.92 -2.48
N GLU A 106 -6.86 -14.02 -3.46
CA GLU A 106 -5.43 -14.15 -3.24
C GLU A 106 -4.82 -12.81 -2.76
N ILE A 107 -5.36 -11.70 -3.25
CA ILE A 107 -4.97 -10.34 -2.82
C ILE A 107 -5.44 -10.09 -1.38
N ILE A 108 -6.69 -10.40 -1.08
CA ILE A 108 -7.25 -10.29 0.28
C ILE A 108 -6.44 -11.16 1.25
N ALA A 109 -6.14 -12.42 0.89
CA ALA A 109 -5.35 -13.33 1.71
C ALA A 109 -3.96 -12.76 2.01
N TYR A 110 -3.30 -12.14 1.02
CA TYR A 110 -2.00 -11.49 1.21
C TYR A 110 -2.04 -10.35 2.25
N PHE A 111 -3.13 -9.56 2.27
CA PHE A 111 -3.26 -8.46 3.22
C PHE A 111 -3.78 -8.89 4.60
N LYS A 112 -4.45 -10.03 4.71
CA LYS A 112 -5.11 -10.47 5.94
C LYS A 112 -4.14 -10.52 7.13
N ASP A 113 -2.92 -11.00 6.94
CA ASP A 113 -1.91 -11.09 8.00
C ASP A 113 -1.35 -9.70 8.41
N GLN A 114 -1.58 -8.68 7.60
CA GLN A 114 -1.14 -7.32 7.86
C GLN A 114 -2.19 -6.49 8.62
N ILE A 115 -3.46 -6.93 8.61
CA ILE A 115 -4.58 -6.20 9.23
C ILE A 115 -4.40 -6.07 10.74
N ALA A 116 -3.88 -7.06 11.42
CA ALA A 116 -3.65 -7.03 12.87
C ALA A 116 -2.75 -5.85 13.33
N ARG A 117 -2.00 -5.25 12.38
CA ARG A 117 -1.12 -4.10 12.61
C ARG A 117 -1.65 -2.80 11.99
N SER A 118 -2.79 -2.87 11.33
CA SER A 118 -3.39 -1.75 10.59
C SER A 118 -4.62 -1.25 11.33
N ARG A 119 -4.84 0.05 11.27
CA ARG A 119 -6.09 0.65 11.73
C ARG A 119 -7.19 0.34 10.72
N LEU A 120 -8.35 -0.11 11.20
CA LEU A 120 -9.54 -0.20 10.38
C LEU A 120 -10.22 1.16 10.30
N GLU A 121 -10.60 1.55 9.10
CA GLU A 121 -11.34 2.77 8.83
C GLU A 121 -12.86 2.53 8.87
N ARG A 122 -13.64 3.59 9.01
CA ARG A 122 -15.12 3.55 9.04
C ARG A 122 -15.69 4.79 8.39
N GLY A 123 -16.72 4.61 7.56
CA GLY A 123 -17.32 5.73 6.83
C GLY A 123 -16.36 6.37 5.85
N GLU A 124 -16.59 7.62 5.53
CA GLU A 124 -15.73 8.38 4.61
C GLU A 124 -14.35 8.65 5.24
N THR A 125 -13.29 8.48 4.44
CA THR A 125 -11.92 8.66 4.90
C THR A 125 -11.10 9.35 3.81
N GLN A 126 -10.16 10.20 4.23
CA GLN A 126 -9.16 10.81 3.36
C GLN A 126 -7.78 10.29 3.74
N GLY A 127 -6.96 10.02 2.74
CA GLY A 127 -5.62 9.52 2.94
C GLY A 127 -4.64 10.03 1.91
N SER A 128 -3.35 9.83 2.22
CA SER A 128 -2.27 10.07 1.28
C SER A 128 -1.15 9.07 1.51
N TYR A 129 -0.46 8.72 0.42
CA TYR A 129 0.79 7.97 0.46
C TYR A 129 1.89 8.83 -0.15
N THR A 130 3.07 8.79 0.46
CA THR A 130 4.26 9.55 0.05
C THR A 130 5.45 8.62 -0.10
N GLN A 131 6.56 9.12 -0.65
CA GLN A 131 7.78 8.36 -0.90
C GLN A 131 7.55 7.20 -1.88
N LEU A 132 6.75 7.46 -2.90
CA LEU A 132 6.51 6.54 -3.99
C LEU A 132 7.62 6.67 -5.03
N ASP A 133 7.86 5.59 -5.76
CA ASP A 133 8.74 5.62 -6.92
C ASP A 133 8.03 6.33 -8.09
N SER A 134 8.76 7.18 -8.80
CA SER A 134 8.23 7.89 -9.98
C SER A 134 7.98 6.91 -11.14
N SER A 135 7.07 7.28 -12.05
CA SER A 135 6.70 6.49 -13.23
C SER A 135 6.32 5.04 -12.89
N THR A 136 5.75 4.82 -11.72
CA THR A 136 5.45 3.49 -11.19
C THR A 136 3.95 3.29 -11.01
N GLU A 137 3.45 2.14 -11.45
CA GLU A 137 2.04 1.79 -11.30
C GLU A 137 1.77 1.21 -9.91
N TYR A 138 0.81 1.79 -9.21
CA TYR A 138 0.35 1.40 -7.88
C TYR A 138 -1.14 1.08 -7.88
N SER A 139 -1.54 0.25 -6.92
CA SER A 139 -2.95 -0.04 -6.64
C SER A 139 -3.28 0.28 -5.19
N ILE A 140 -4.39 0.98 -4.97
CA ILE A 140 -5.03 1.12 -3.67
C ILE A 140 -6.12 0.04 -3.59
N PHE A 141 -6.12 -0.70 -2.49
CA PHE A 141 -7.05 -1.78 -2.21
C PHE A 141 -7.85 -1.45 -0.97
N ALA A 142 -9.15 -1.74 -0.99
CA ALA A 142 -10.00 -1.65 0.19
C ALA A 142 -10.94 -2.86 0.24
N PHE A 143 -11.22 -3.36 1.43
CA PHE A 143 -12.23 -4.40 1.65
C PHE A 143 -12.74 -4.36 3.08
N GLY A 144 -14.01 -4.71 3.25
CA GLY A 144 -14.65 -4.79 4.57
C GLY A 144 -14.01 -5.89 5.42
N TYR A 145 -13.71 -5.55 6.69
CA TYR A 145 -13.09 -6.50 7.62
C TYR A 145 -13.59 -6.27 9.04
N LYS A 146 -14.13 -7.31 9.66
CA LYS A 146 -14.66 -7.29 11.02
C LYS A 146 -14.43 -8.63 11.70
N GLY A 147 -13.96 -8.63 12.94
CA GLY A 147 -13.82 -9.83 13.75
C GLY A 147 -13.01 -10.96 13.07
N GLN A 148 -11.86 -10.66 12.48
CA GLN A 148 -11.01 -11.59 11.70
C GLN A 148 -11.62 -12.13 10.39
N SER A 149 -12.78 -11.63 9.98
CA SER A 149 -13.46 -12.07 8.78
C SER A 149 -13.57 -10.94 7.76
N VAL A 150 -13.43 -11.30 6.49
CA VAL A 150 -13.69 -10.42 5.36
C VAL A 150 -15.20 -10.31 5.18
N THR A 151 -15.72 -9.09 5.07
CA THR A 151 -17.17 -8.83 5.02
C THR A 151 -17.66 -8.34 3.66
N THR A 152 -16.76 -7.85 2.79
CA THR A 152 -17.10 -7.42 1.43
C THR A 152 -16.15 -8.04 0.41
N GLY A 153 -16.43 -7.86 -0.88
CA GLY A 153 -15.45 -8.08 -1.94
C GLY A 153 -14.28 -7.09 -1.88
N LEU A 154 -13.32 -7.25 -2.79
CA LEU A 154 -12.18 -6.35 -2.97
C LEU A 154 -12.58 -5.16 -3.85
N PHE A 155 -12.28 -3.96 -3.40
CA PHE A 155 -12.34 -2.73 -4.18
C PHE A 155 -10.90 -2.30 -4.51
N ARG A 156 -10.66 -1.92 -5.76
CA ARG A 156 -9.33 -1.58 -6.26
C ARG A 156 -9.35 -0.32 -7.10
N LYS A 157 -8.34 0.52 -6.94
CA LYS A 157 -8.09 1.68 -7.79
C LYS A 157 -6.62 1.73 -8.17
N ASP A 158 -6.34 1.68 -9.46
CA ASP A 158 -5.00 1.77 -10.01
C ASP A 158 -4.66 3.21 -10.38
N PHE A 159 -3.39 3.58 -10.25
CA PHE A 159 -2.83 4.85 -10.70
C PHE A 159 -1.35 4.69 -11.03
N THR A 160 -0.81 5.63 -11.79
CA THR A 160 0.62 5.71 -12.08
C THR A 160 1.14 7.04 -11.57
N THR A 161 2.23 7.02 -10.81
CA THR A 161 2.92 8.23 -10.38
C THR A 161 3.50 8.98 -11.59
N GLU A 162 3.55 10.31 -11.50
CA GLU A 162 4.15 11.13 -12.55
C GLU A 162 5.65 10.84 -12.68
N THR A 163 6.19 11.17 -13.83
CA THR A 163 7.64 11.11 -14.06
C THR A 163 8.31 12.27 -13.33
N ASP A 164 9.31 11.97 -12.51
CA ASP A 164 10.12 13.02 -11.87
C ASP A 164 11.15 13.58 -12.83
N ILE A 165 10.72 14.53 -13.65
CA ILE A 165 11.58 15.20 -14.63
C ILE A 165 12.70 16.00 -13.94
N ALA A 166 12.48 16.48 -12.74
CA ALA A 166 13.44 17.30 -11.99
C ALA A 166 14.67 16.50 -11.50
N LYS A 167 14.58 15.18 -11.42
CA LYS A 167 15.68 14.29 -11.00
C LYS A 167 16.53 13.78 -12.16
N ILE A 168 16.09 13.96 -13.40
CA ILE A 168 16.84 13.52 -14.58
C ILE A 168 17.64 14.70 -15.10
N THR A 169 18.96 14.61 -15.01
CA THR A 169 19.90 15.59 -15.57
C THR A 169 20.75 14.93 -16.64
N PHE A 170 21.29 15.72 -17.55
CA PHE A 170 22.17 15.24 -18.62
C PHE A 170 23.49 15.99 -18.61
N SER A 171 24.58 15.25 -18.78
CA SER A 171 25.85 15.81 -19.19
C SER A 171 26.04 15.53 -20.69
N ILE A 172 26.18 16.58 -21.48
CA ILE A 172 26.35 16.48 -22.94
C ILE A 172 27.71 17.04 -23.28
N ASN A 173 28.60 16.24 -23.86
CA ASN A 173 29.89 16.63 -24.36
C ASN A 173 29.96 16.37 -25.86
N VAL A 174 30.56 17.28 -26.59
CA VAL A 174 30.77 17.14 -28.04
C VAL A 174 32.25 17.25 -28.32
N ASP A 175 32.84 16.19 -28.84
CA ASP A 175 34.24 16.18 -29.28
C ASP A 175 34.30 16.18 -30.81
N MET A 176 35.23 16.91 -31.38
CA MET A 176 35.47 16.93 -32.81
C MET A 176 36.75 16.16 -33.12
N SER A 177 36.63 15.13 -33.95
CA SER A 177 37.75 14.31 -34.41
C SER A 177 37.61 14.01 -35.89
N TRP A 178 38.61 14.34 -36.70
CA TRP A 178 38.68 14.00 -38.13
C TRP A 178 37.46 14.41 -38.96
N GLY A 179 36.85 15.59 -38.62
CA GLY A 179 35.65 16.10 -39.33
C GLY A 179 34.33 15.43 -38.88
N PHE A 180 34.36 14.61 -37.87
CA PHE A 180 33.15 14.06 -37.24
C PHE A 180 32.96 14.63 -35.85
N HIS A 181 31.69 14.82 -35.46
CA HIS A 181 31.31 15.22 -34.11
C HIS A 181 30.86 13.97 -33.33
N ASN A 182 31.56 13.69 -32.24
CA ASN A 182 31.15 12.66 -31.31
C ASN A 182 30.35 13.28 -30.17
N ILE A 183 29.12 12.91 -30.02
CA ILE A 183 28.22 13.41 -28.98
C ILE A 183 28.10 12.37 -27.88
N HIS A 184 28.54 12.74 -26.68
CA HIS A 184 28.46 11.90 -25.49
C HIS A 184 27.36 12.43 -24.60
N ILE A 185 26.30 11.65 -24.40
CA ILE A 185 25.16 12.00 -23.56
C ILE A 185 25.12 11.06 -22.36
N ILE A 186 25.26 11.61 -21.17
CA ILE A 186 25.26 10.83 -19.92
C ILE A 186 24.09 11.31 -19.08
N PRO A 187 23.01 10.51 -18.96
CA PRO A 187 21.91 10.82 -18.07
C PRO A 187 22.30 10.55 -16.61
N ASN A 188 21.68 11.26 -15.68
CA ASN A 188 21.75 11.00 -14.26
C ASN A 188 20.29 10.92 -13.71
N PRO A 189 19.82 9.75 -13.26
CA PRO A 189 20.54 8.47 -13.14
C PRO A 189 20.88 7.84 -14.51
N ILE A 190 21.95 7.07 -14.57
CA ILE A 190 22.47 6.44 -15.80
C ILE A 190 21.45 5.48 -16.45
N THR A 191 20.46 5.01 -15.69
CA THR A 191 19.38 4.13 -16.13
C THR A 191 18.17 4.90 -16.68
N ALA A 192 18.22 6.23 -16.73
CA ALA A 192 17.11 7.03 -17.25
C ALA A 192 16.90 6.75 -18.74
N LEU A 193 15.65 6.52 -19.11
CA LEU A 193 15.24 6.44 -20.50
C LEU A 193 15.18 7.83 -21.09
N TYR A 194 15.81 8.07 -22.22
CA TYR A 194 15.82 9.38 -22.86
C TYR A 194 15.83 9.28 -24.38
N TYR A 195 15.48 10.39 -25.00
CA TYR A 195 15.59 10.63 -26.42
C TYR A 195 16.39 11.92 -26.64
N TYR A 196 17.16 12.00 -27.72
CA TYR A 196 17.83 13.25 -28.12
C TYR A 196 17.59 13.54 -29.60
N GLU A 197 17.66 14.82 -29.98
CA GLU A 197 17.61 15.30 -31.35
C GLU A 197 18.63 16.43 -31.52
N ILE A 198 19.22 16.51 -32.70
CA ILE A 198 20.12 17.60 -33.07
C ILE A 198 19.32 18.55 -33.91
N VAL A 199 19.18 19.77 -33.44
CA VAL A 199 18.45 20.85 -34.12
C VAL A 199 19.38 22.02 -34.42
N THR A 200 18.97 22.91 -35.30
CA THR A 200 19.74 24.14 -35.59
C THR A 200 19.67 25.12 -34.42
N GLU A 201 20.67 26.00 -34.29
CA GLU A 201 20.74 27.00 -33.22
C GLU A 201 19.53 27.97 -33.21
N GLU A 202 18.84 28.12 -34.34
CA GLU A 202 17.64 28.96 -34.47
C GLU A 202 16.40 28.34 -33.80
N THR A 203 16.44 27.05 -33.45
CA THR A 203 15.30 26.33 -32.85
C THR A 203 15.18 26.71 -31.37
N THR A 204 14.04 27.23 -30.95
CA THR A 204 13.80 27.55 -29.55
C THR A 204 13.61 26.28 -28.70
N VAL A 205 13.88 26.35 -27.41
CA VAL A 205 13.67 25.21 -26.48
C VAL A 205 12.23 24.71 -26.52
N LYS A 206 11.25 25.61 -26.67
CA LYS A 206 9.83 25.24 -26.74
C LYS A 206 9.52 24.49 -28.05
N GLU A 207 10.06 24.91 -29.17
CA GLU A 207 9.91 24.21 -30.45
C GLU A 207 10.62 22.87 -30.42
N SER A 208 11.81 22.80 -29.80
CA SER A 208 12.52 21.53 -29.58
C SER A 208 11.70 20.51 -28.80
N LEU A 209 11.04 20.93 -27.73
CA LEU A 209 10.16 20.04 -26.93
C LEU A 209 8.96 19.53 -27.74
N GLN A 210 8.35 20.38 -28.57
CA GLN A 210 7.27 19.98 -29.47
C GLN A 210 7.74 18.96 -30.51
N ILE A 211 8.88 19.22 -31.14
CA ILE A 211 9.48 18.32 -32.13
C ILE A 211 9.79 16.95 -31.50
N ILE A 212 10.40 16.92 -30.32
CA ILE A 212 10.71 15.69 -29.58
C ILE A 212 9.44 14.90 -29.26
N ASP A 213 8.38 15.57 -28.78
CA ASP A 213 7.11 14.92 -28.45
C ASP A 213 6.43 14.32 -29.70
N GLU A 214 6.43 15.05 -30.81
CA GLU A 214 5.87 14.55 -32.07
C GLU A 214 6.66 13.36 -32.64
N ILE A 215 7.98 13.42 -32.61
CA ILE A 215 8.85 12.30 -33.07
C ILE A 215 8.69 11.09 -32.16
N ALA A 216 8.66 11.28 -30.84
CA ALA A 216 8.45 10.20 -29.88
C ALA A 216 7.11 9.50 -30.13
N LYS A 217 6.02 10.25 -30.31
CA LYS A 217 4.68 9.71 -30.61
C LYS A 217 4.67 8.96 -31.94
N GLN A 218 5.31 9.47 -32.96
CA GLN A 218 5.40 8.82 -34.27
C GLN A 218 6.20 7.51 -34.19
N LYS A 219 7.35 7.50 -33.51
CA LYS A 219 8.18 6.30 -33.36
C LYS A 219 7.52 5.24 -32.48
N ILE A 220 6.81 5.61 -31.44
CA ILE A 220 6.02 4.70 -30.60
C ILE A 220 4.92 4.05 -31.46
N SER A 221 4.18 4.82 -32.26
CA SER A 221 3.10 4.30 -33.10
C SER A 221 3.60 3.38 -34.23
N SER A 222 4.83 3.57 -34.70
CA SER A 222 5.46 2.74 -35.74
C SER A 222 6.16 1.48 -35.21
N GLY A 223 6.11 1.24 -33.88
CA GLY A 223 6.70 0.04 -33.27
C GLY A 223 8.23 0.03 -33.20
N TRP A 224 8.89 1.17 -33.44
CA TRP A 224 10.35 1.30 -33.42
C TRP A 224 10.96 1.32 -32.01
N CYS A 225 10.16 1.51 -30.98
CA CYS A 225 10.62 1.61 -29.59
C CYS A 225 10.52 0.28 -28.85
N ARG A 226 11.41 -0.67 -29.12
CA ARG A 226 11.59 -1.81 -28.20
C ARG A 226 12.84 -1.68 -27.30
N ASP A 227 13.82 -0.87 -27.69
CA ASP A 227 15.01 -0.57 -26.87
C ASP A 227 15.65 0.73 -27.36
N LEU A 228 15.35 1.85 -26.73
CA LEU A 228 16.01 3.13 -27.01
C LEU A 228 17.44 3.21 -26.44
N SER A 229 17.90 2.21 -25.70
CA SER A 229 19.25 2.14 -25.14
C SER A 229 20.34 1.71 -26.14
N LEU A 230 20.03 1.40 -27.40
CA LEU A 230 20.96 0.84 -28.38
C LEU A 230 21.00 1.63 -29.69
N ILE A 231 20.96 2.95 -29.66
CA ILE A 231 21.40 3.71 -30.82
C ILE A 231 22.86 4.13 -30.59
N HIS A 232 23.78 3.21 -30.89
CA HIS A 232 25.16 3.55 -31.23
C HIS A 232 25.17 4.01 -32.69
N ILE A 233 25.42 5.30 -32.89
CA ILE A 233 25.85 5.86 -34.18
C ILE A 233 27.36 5.98 -34.17
#